data_b64b6a2f64a5e4e9d9436fb31653106a
#
_entry.id   b64b6a2f64a5e4e9d9436fb31653106a
#
_cell.length_a   1.000
_cell.length_b   1.000
_cell.length_c   1.000
_cell.angle_alpha   90.00
_cell.angle_beta   90.00
_cell.angle_gamma   90.00
#
_symmetry.space_group_name_H-M   'P 1'
#
loop_
_entity.id
_entity.type
_entity.pdbx_description
1 polymer ?
#
loop_
_entity_poly.entity_id
_entity_poly.type
_entity_poly.pdbx_seq_one_letter_code
_entity_poly.pdbx_strand_id
1 'polypeptide(L)'
;MQQEQDVIEVASAQLSGPQRALKTICTIMMILAVIMAALGVLLLFGSGLLAGETLNVEGRALDAAQAAQMLGVGMIVTAVIDFVIALLGAHGAKHPGKLGLFKIICIIGAILSIVGIAMGVMQAQYSSLVSNAVMAVLQIVCAGLAIKISNHAVYTE
;
A
#
# COMPACT_ATOMS: atom_id res chain seq x y z
N MET A 1 29.56 30.03 13.08
CA MET A 1 29.07 29.57 11.76
C MET A 1 28.68 28.08 11.71
N GLN A 2 29.47 27.12 12.24
CA GLN A 2 29.08 25.72 12.26
C GLN A 2 27.88 25.44 13.16
N GLN A 3 27.80 26.05 14.36
CA GLN A 3 26.67 25.90 15.26
C GLN A 3 25.33 26.42 14.71
N GLU A 4 25.34 27.47 13.90
CA GLU A 4 24.14 27.98 13.23
C GLU A 4 23.67 27.05 12.13
N GLN A 5 24.58 26.41 11.40
CA GLN A 5 24.25 25.41 10.40
C GLN A 5 23.65 24.16 11.04
N ASP A 6 24.20 23.68 12.14
CA ASP A 6 23.67 22.53 12.89
C ASP A 6 22.26 22.81 13.45
N VAL A 7 22.00 24.02 13.93
CA VAL A 7 20.67 24.41 14.42
C VAL A 7 19.63 24.51 13.31
N ILE A 8 20.02 25.00 12.13
CA ILE A 8 19.16 25.07 10.94
C ILE A 8 18.89 23.67 10.39
N GLU A 9 19.88 22.79 10.40
CA GLU A 9 19.73 21.41 9.95
C GLU A 9 18.85 20.59 10.89
N VAL A 10 18.96 20.77 12.21
CA VAL A 10 18.08 20.14 13.22
C VAL A 10 16.66 20.71 13.16
N ALA A 11 16.50 22.01 12.91
CA ALA A 11 15.18 22.62 12.75
C ALA A 11 14.46 22.19 11.46
N SER A 12 15.20 21.99 10.37
CA SER A 12 14.67 21.47 9.10
C SER A 12 14.33 19.97 9.16
N ALA A 13 14.88 19.24 10.13
CA ALA A 13 14.62 17.81 10.35
C ALA A 13 13.36 17.52 11.16
N GLN A 14 12.70 18.50 11.76
CA GLN A 14 11.46 18.28 12.51
C GLN A 14 10.25 18.24 11.59
N LEU A 15 9.95 17.03 11.08
CA LEU A 15 8.69 16.76 10.40
C LEU A 15 7.50 17.13 11.29
N SER A 16 6.51 17.83 10.73
CA SER A 16 5.25 18.09 11.44
C SER A 16 4.54 16.80 11.85
N GLY A 17 3.65 16.86 12.85
CA GLY A 17 2.91 15.67 13.30
C GLY A 17 2.28 14.86 12.16
N PRO A 18 1.52 15.49 11.22
CA PRO A 18 0.96 14.80 10.07
C PRO A 18 2.01 14.17 9.14
N GLN A 19 3.15 14.84 8.93
CA GLN A 19 4.25 14.31 8.11
C GLN A 19 4.90 13.07 8.74
N ARG A 20 5.08 13.08 10.07
CA ARG A 20 5.58 11.90 10.81
C ARG A 20 4.61 10.74 10.70
N ALA A 21 3.30 10.98 10.90
CA ALA A 21 2.27 9.96 10.78
C ALA A 21 2.25 9.36 9.37
N LEU A 22 2.24 10.18 8.31
CA LEU A 22 2.29 9.70 6.93
C LEU A 22 3.55 8.87 6.66
N LYS A 23 4.72 9.35 7.08
CA LYS A 23 5.98 8.62 6.92
C LYS A 23 5.95 7.27 7.63
N THR A 24 5.42 7.20 8.86
CA THR A 24 5.32 5.96 9.63
C THR A 24 4.39 4.96 8.93
N ILE A 25 3.21 5.40 8.49
CA ILE A 25 2.26 4.54 7.76
C ILE A 25 2.90 4.01 6.48
N CYS A 26 3.53 4.87 5.68
CA CYS A 26 4.22 4.45 4.45
C CYS A 26 5.38 3.49 4.74
N THR A 27 6.12 3.66 5.84
CA THR A 27 7.18 2.72 6.24
C THR A 27 6.60 1.34 6.59
N ILE A 28 5.49 1.30 7.33
CA ILE A 28 4.79 0.05 7.63
C ILE A 28 4.30 -0.62 6.34
N MET A 29 3.71 0.15 5.42
CA MET A 29 3.28 -0.38 4.11
C MET A 29 4.44 -0.96 3.31
N MET A 30 5.63 -0.33 3.31
CA MET A 30 6.82 -0.87 2.65
C MET A 30 7.23 -2.22 3.24
N ILE A 31 7.23 -2.34 4.57
CA ILE A 31 7.58 -3.60 5.25
C ILE A 31 6.57 -4.70 4.87
N LEU A 32 5.27 -4.38 4.91
CA LEU A 32 4.23 -5.33 4.52
C LEU A 32 4.34 -5.74 3.05
N ALA A 33 4.64 -4.81 2.15
CA ALA A 33 4.87 -5.12 0.74
C ALA A 33 6.04 -6.08 0.53
N VAL A 34 7.15 -5.91 1.26
CA VAL A 34 8.30 -6.83 1.21
C VAL A 34 7.89 -8.23 1.70
N ILE A 35 7.13 -8.32 2.80
CA ILE A 35 6.63 -9.59 3.32
C ILE A 35 5.71 -10.28 2.28
N MET A 36 4.78 -9.52 1.68
CA MET A 36 3.87 -10.04 0.66
C MET A 36 4.63 -10.51 -0.58
N ALA A 37 5.66 -9.79 -1.02
CA ALA A 37 6.52 -10.22 -2.12
C ALA A 37 7.25 -11.53 -1.79
N ALA A 38 7.80 -11.65 -0.59
CA ALA A 38 8.47 -12.89 -0.15
C ALA A 38 7.50 -14.08 -0.12
N LEU A 39 6.28 -13.90 0.39
CA LEU A 39 5.24 -14.93 0.38
C LEU A 39 4.84 -15.30 -1.05
N GLY A 40 4.70 -14.34 -1.94
CA GLY A 40 4.41 -14.58 -3.36
C GLY A 40 5.49 -15.43 -4.03
N VAL A 41 6.76 -15.12 -3.74
CA VAL A 41 7.91 -15.92 -4.23
C VAL A 41 7.88 -17.34 -3.68
N LEU A 42 7.60 -17.52 -2.39
CA LEU A 42 7.46 -18.85 -1.76
C LEU A 42 6.34 -19.66 -2.40
N LEU A 43 5.18 -19.03 -2.71
CA LEU A 43 4.08 -19.69 -3.40
C LEU A 43 4.48 -20.13 -4.83
N LEU A 44 5.22 -19.29 -5.56
CA LEU A 44 5.70 -19.65 -6.90
C LEU A 44 6.64 -20.86 -6.88
N PHE A 45 7.64 -20.85 -6.01
CA PHE A 45 8.59 -21.96 -5.90
C PHE A 45 7.97 -23.20 -5.26
N GLY A 46 7.04 -23.02 -4.31
CA GLY A 46 6.32 -24.09 -3.63
C GLY A 46 5.21 -24.72 -4.49
N SER A 47 4.79 -24.11 -5.58
CA SER A 47 3.71 -24.62 -6.44
C SER A 47 4.00 -26.03 -6.99
N GLY A 48 5.27 -26.35 -7.25
CA GLY A 48 5.67 -27.67 -7.72
C GLY A 48 5.42 -28.79 -6.71
N LEU A 49 5.37 -28.48 -5.40
CA LEU A 49 5.04 -29.45 -4.34
C LEU A 49 3.55 -29.78 -4.27
N LEU A 50 2.71 -28.95 -4.89
CA LEU A 50 1.24 -29.08 -4.93
C LEU A 50 0.78 -29.72 -6.25
N ALA A 51 1.71 -30.15 -7.11
CA ALA A 51 1.40 -30.77 -8.40
C ALA A 51 0.63 -32.08 -8.19
N GLY A 52 -0.54 -32.19 -8.82
CA GLY A 52 -1.39 -33.37 -8.72
C GLY A 52 -2.49 -33.26 -7.64
N GLU A 53 -2.51 -32.21 -6.82
CA GLU A 53 -3.60 -31.91 -5.92
C GLU A 53 -4.64 -31.00 -6.58
N THR A 54 -5.91 -31.22 -6.30
CA THR A 54 -7.01 -30.37 -6.80
C THR A 54 -7.60 -29.57 -5.66
N LEU A 55 -7.68 -28.24 -5.82
CA LEU A 55 -8.36 -27.35 -4.92
C LEU A 55 -9.75 -27.03 -5.51
N ASN A 56 -10.77 -27.19 -4.70
CA ASN A 56 -12.13 -26.79 -5.08
C ASN A 56 -12.34 -25.32 -4.64
N VAL A 57 -12.17 -24.39 -5.57
CA VAL A 57 -12.39 -22.97 -5.33
C VAL A 57 -13.70 -22.59 -6.01
N GLU A 58 -14.70 -22.24 -5.24
CA GLU A 58 -16.01 -21.77 -5.71
C GLU A 58 -16.71 -22.76 -6.68
N GLY A 59 -16.61 -24.06 -6.41
CA GLY A 59 -17.23 -25.10 -7.23
C GLY A 59 -16.47 -25.42 -8.53
N ARG A 60 -15.27 -24.86 -8.73
CA ARG A 60 -14.35 -25.22 -9.81
C ARG A 60 -13.17 -25.99 -9.26
N ALA A 61 -12.95 -27.18 -9.82
CA ALA A 61 -11.74 -27.92 -9.55
C ALA A 61 -10.57 -27.27 -10.30
N LEU A 62 -9.70 -26.59 -9.57
CA LEU A 62 -8.44 -26.02 -10.10
C LEU A 62 -7.28 -26.89 -9.65
N ASP A 63 -6.30 -27.06 -10.51
CA ASP A 63 -5.02 -27.63 -10.13
C ASP A 63 -4.38 -26.73 -9.07
N ALA A 64 -4.05 -27.29 -7.91
CA ALA A 64 -3.50 -26.58 -6.76
C ALA A 64 -2.18 -25.86 -7.13
N ALA A 65 -1.37 -26.46 -7.97
CA ALA A 65 -0.14 -25.84 -8.46
C ALA A 65 -0.43 -24.59 -9.31
N GLN A 66 -1.41 -24.65 -10.20
CA GLN A 66 -1.80 -23.52 -11.04
C GLN A 66 -2.43 -22.40 -10.21
N ALA A 67 -3.27 -22.73 -9.23
CA ALA A 67 -3.85 -21.75 -8.31
C ALA A 67 -2.76 -21.04 -7.48
N ALA A 68 -1.78 -21.79 -6.96
CA ALA A 68 -0.65 -21.23 -6.20
C ALA A 68 0.22 -20.30 -7.07
N GLN A 69 0.46 -20.67 -8.34
CA GLN A 69 1.20 -19.80 -9.25
C GLN A 69 0.46 -18.48 -9.54
N MET A 70 -0.85 -18.54 -9.82
CA MET A 70 -1.65 -17.34 -10.07
C MET A 70 -1.67 -16.42 -8.85
N LEU A 71 -1.86 -16.99 -7.65
CA LEU A 71 -1.82 -16.25 -6.39
C LEU A 71 -0.44 -15.65 -6.14
N GLY A 72 0.63 -16.41 -6.34
CA GLY A 72 2.01 -15.96 -6.15
C GLY A 72 2.35 -14.78 -7.05
N VAL A 73 2.01 -14.86 -8.35
CA VAL A 73 2.20 -13.74 -9.30
C VAL A 73 1.38 -12.53 -8.87
N GLY A 74 0.10 -12.72 -8.54
CA GLY A 74 -0.78 -11.65 -8.08
C GLY A 74 -0.23 -10.92 -6.84
N MET A 75 0.27 -11.68 -5.85
CA MET A 75 0.88 -11.12 -4.64
C MET A 75 2.13 -10.31 -4.94
N ILE A 76 3.00 -10.77 -5.84
CA ILE A 76 4.22 -10.04 -6.22
C ILE A 76 3.86 -8.74 -6.93
N VAL A 77 2.95 -8.78 -7.91
CA VAL A 77 2.53 -7.58 -8.64
C VAL A 77 1.92 -6.55 -7.69
N THR A 78 1.02 -6.97 -6.81
CA THR A 78 0.42 -6.09 -5.80
C THR A 78 1.47 -5.51 -4.86
N ALA A 79 2.39 -6.34 -4.37
CA ALA A 79 3.46 -5.91 -3.48
C ALA A 79 4.39 -4.86 -4.13
N VAL A 80 4.72 -5.00 -5.42
CA VAL A 80 5.51 -4.01 -6.16
C VAL A 80 4.76 -2.68 -6.25
N ILE A 81 3.47 -2.71 -6.58
CA ILE A 81 2.63 -1.50 -6.66
C ILE A 81 2.56 -0.81 -5.29
N ASP A 82 2.26 -1.56 -4.23
CA ASP A 82 2.16 -1.03 -2.86
C ASP A 82 3.48 -0.44 -2.38
N PHE A 83 4.61 -1.08 -2.71
CA PHE A 83 5.94 -0.60 -2.39
C PHE A 83 6.24 0.74 -3.06
N VAL A 84 5.91 0.88 -4.36
CA VAL A 84 6.10 2.14 -5.11
C VAL A 84 5.21 3.25 -4.53
N ILE A 85 3.95 2.94 -4.21
CA ILE A 85 3.03 3.91 -3.59
C ILE A 85 3.57 4.36 -2.23
N ALA A 86 4.03 3.43 -1.40
CA ALA A 86 4.59 3.72 -0.09
C ALA A 86 5.87 4.56 -0.18
N LEU A 87 6.75 4.29 -1.15
CA LEU A 87 7.92 5.12 -1.43
C LEU A 87 7.55 6.56 -1.80
N LEU A 88 6.56 6.73 -2.69
CA LEU A 88 6.08 8.06 -3.08
C LEU A 88 5.50 8.82 -1.89
N GLY A 89 4.74 8.14 -1.02
CA GLY A 89 4.19 8.71 0.20
C GLY A 89 5.27 9.11 1.21
N ALA A 90 6.25 8.25 1.45
CA ALA A 90 7.36 8.51 2.37
C ALA A 90 8.26 9.66 1.86
N HIS A 91 8.49 9.73 0.55
CA HIS A 91 9.24 10.84 -0.08
C HIS A 91 8.43 12.14 -0.02
N GLY A 92 7.15 12.08 -0.33
CA GLY A 92 6.24 13.23 -0.28
C GLY A 92 6.03 13.79 1.14
N ALA A 93 6.12 12.95 2.17
CA ALA A 93 6.09 13.41 3.55
C ALA A 93 7.23 14.38 3.89
N LYS A 94 8.39 14.21 3.25
CA LYS A 94 9.54 15.13 3.40
C LYS A 94 9.45 16.34 2.46
N HIS A 95 8.79 16.21 1.31
CA HIS A 95 8.68 17.23 0.28
C HIS A 95 7.21 17.50 -0.06
N PRO A 96 6.52 18.37 0.69
CA PRO A 96 5.07 18.61 0.53
C PRO A 96 4.63 18.95 -0.88
N GLY A 97 5.44 19.67 -1.65
CA GLY A 97 5.17 20.03 -3.04
C GLY A 97 5.09 18.82 -4.00
N LYS A 98 5.61 17.66 -3.61
CA LYS A 98 5.59 16.43 -4.42
C LYS A 98 4.47 15.46 -4.04
N LEU A 99 3.59 15.83 -3.11
CA LEU A 99 2.46 14.99 -2.66
C LEU A 99 1.31 14.91 -3.67
N GLY A 100 1.32 15.73 -4.74
CA GLY A 100 0.23 15.78 -5.71
C GLY A 100 -0.09 14.41 -6.34
N LEU A 101 0.93 13.74 -6.87
CA LEU A 101 0.79 12.42 -7.47
C LEU A 101 0.33 11.37 -6.45
N PHE A 102 0.92 11.37 -5.26
CA PHE A 102 0.54 10.44 -4.19
C PHE A 102 -0.93 10.60 -3.77
N LYS A 103 -1.43 11.84 -3.67
CA LYS A 103 -2.86 12.11 -3.38
C LYS A 103 -3.78 11.48 -4.42
N ILE A 104 -3.45 11.69 -5.71
CA ILE A 104 -4.26 11.15 -6.82
C ILE A 104 -4.29 9.62 -6.75
N ILE A 105 -3.14 8.98 -6.56
CA ILE A 105 -3.04 7.51 -6.48
C ILE A 105 -3.86 6.97 -5.28
N CYS A 106 -3.77 7.61 -4.10
CA CYS A 106 -4.55 7.20 -2.93
C CYS A 106 -6.06 7.34 -3.16
N ILE A 107 -6.50 8.41 -3.84
CA ILE A 107 -7.92 8.61 -4.15
C ILE A 107 -8.42 7.55 -5.14
N ILE A 108 -7.66 7.30 -6.21
CA ILE A 108 -8.00 6.26 -7.20
C ILE A 108 -8.05 4.89 -6.52
N GLY A 109 -7.06 4.57 -5.70
CA GLY A 109 -7.01 3.31 -4.96
C GLY A 109 -8.19 3.15 -4.00
N ALA A 110 -8.59 4.20 -3.29
CA ALA A 110 -9.76 4.20 -2.41
C ALA A 110 -11.06 3.91 -3.21
N ILE A 111 -11.23 4.54 -4.37
CA ILE A 111 -12.37 4.28 -5.26
C ILE A 111 -12.39 2.83 -5.72
N LEU A 112 -11.24 2.30 -6.17
CA LEU A 112 -11.12 0.90 -6.60
C LEU A 112 -11.41 -0.08 -5.46
N SER A 113 -10.96 0.22 -4.24
CA SER A 113 -11.25 -0.61 -3.05
C SER A 113 -12.74 -0.61 -2.71
N ILE A 114 -13.43 0.53 -2.83
CA ILE A 114 -14.88 0.63 -2.63
C ILE A 114 -15.63 -0.18 -3.70
N VAL A 115 -15.22 -0.10 -4.96
CA VAL A 115 -15.78 -0.92 -6.05
C VAL A 115 -15.55 -2.41 -5.76
N GLY A 116 -14.33 -2.78 -5.28
CA GLY A 116 -14.02 -4.14 -4.87
C GLY A 116 -14.91 -4.65 -3.74
N ILE A 117 -15.23 -3.80 -2.75
CA ILE A 117 -16.20 -4.14 -1.68
C ILE A 117 -17.60 -4.40 -2.28
N ALA A 118 -18.07 -3.50 -3.15
CA ALA A 118 -19.38 -3.64 -3.76
C ALA A 118 -19.50 -4.94 -4.58
N MET A 119 -18.48 -5.27 -5.37
CA MET A 119 -18.42 -6.51 -6.14
C MET A 119 -18.33 -7.74 -5.20
N GLY A 120 -17.53 -7.68 -4.13
CA GLY A 120 -17.40 -8.75 -3.16
C GLY A 120 -18.74 -9.08 -2.46
N VAL A 121 -19.52 -8.04 -2.13
CA VAL A 121 -20.90 -8.22 -1.59
C VAL A 121 -21.80 -8.90 -2.60
N MET A 122 -21.76 -8.46 -3.86
CA MET A 122 -22.62 -9.04 -4.92
C MET A 122 -22.28 -10.51 -5.22
N GLN A 123 -21.04 -10.90 -5.04
CA GLN A 123 -20.56 -12.28 -5.29
C GLN A 123 -20.53 -13.15 -4.03
N ALA A 124 -20.98 -12.63 -2.89
CA ALA A 124 -20.92 -13.28 -1.58
C ALA A 124 -19.50 -13.75 -1.16
N GLN A 125 -18.46 -13.07 -1.65
CA GLN A 125 -17.05 -13.35 -1.34
C GLN A 125 -16.58 -12.57 -0.12
N TYR A 126 -16.92 -13.07 1.06
CA TYR A 126 -16.63 -12.37 2.33
C TYR A 126 -15.12 -12.23 2.62
N SER A 127 -14.27 -13.13 2.13
CA SER A 127 -12.82 -13.06 2.33
C SER A 127 -12.18 -11.82 1.68
N SER A 128 -12.67 -11.40 0.51
CA SER A 128 -12.20 -10.21 -0.18
C SER A 128 -12.71 -8.90 0.46
N LEU A 129 -13.84 -8.93 1.16
CA LEU A 129 -14.44 -7.75 1.78
C LEU A 129 -13.56 -7.15 2.87
N VAL A 130 -13.00 -7.99 3.75
CA VAL A 130 -12.13 -7.53 4.85
C VAL A 130 -10.86 -6.89 4.30
N SER A 131 -10.23 -7.51 3.33
CA SER A 131 -9.02 -6.99 2.68
C SER A 131 -9.28 -5.65 2.01
N ASN A 132 -10.32 -5.55 1.19
CA ASN A 132 -10.68 -4.31 0.49
C ASN A 132 -11.10 -3.20 1.47
N ALA A 133 -11.77 -3.53 2.58
CA ALA A 133 -12.15 -2.55 3.60
C ALA A 133 -10.91 -1.98 4.31
N VAL A 134 -9.96 -2.83 4.71
CA VAL A 134 -8.70 -2.39 5.33
C VAL A 134 -7.92 -1.49 4.37
N MET A 135 -7.81 -1.87 3.09
CA MET A 135 -7.11 -1.07 2.08
C MET A 135 -7.80 0.27 1.83
N ALA A 136 -9.14 0.29 1.74
CA ALA A 136 -9.90 1.53 1.58
C ALA A 136 -9.64 2.50 2.74
N VAL A 137 -9.69 2.02 3.99
CA VAL A 137 -9.42 2.84 5.17
C VAL A 137 -8.00 3.39 5.15
N LEU A 138 -7.00 2.55 4.87
CA LEU A 138 -5.60 2.98 4.78
C LEU A 138 -5.41 4.07 3.71
N GLN A 139 -5.98 3.89 2.54
CA GLN A 139 -5.87 4.84 1.43
C GLN A 139 -6.58 6.16 1.73
N ILE A 140 -7.76 6.13 2.37
CA ILE A 140 -8.48 7.34 2.80
C ILE A 140 -7.67 8.10 3.85
N VAL A 141 -7.09 7.41 4.83
CA VAL A 141 -6.23 8.03 5.85
C VAL A 141 -5.00 8.66 5.22
N CYS A 142 -4.32 7.95 4.32
CA CYS A 142 -3.16 8.46 3.59
C CYS A 142 -3.51 9.70 2.73
N ALA A 143 -4.64 9.67 2.01
CA ALA A 143 -5.12 10.80 1.23
C ALA A 143 -5.43 12.01 2.13
N GLY A 144 -6.12 11.81 3.25
CA GLY A 144 -6.44 12.86 4.22
C GLY A 144 -5.19 13.52 4.82
N LEU A 145 -4.19 12.70 5.21
CA LEU A 145 -2.91 13.21 5.71
C LEU A 145 -2.15 13.99 4.62
N ALA A 146 -2.12 13.48 3.39
CA ALA A 146 -1.46 14.15 2.27
C ALA A 146 -2.12 15.49 1.93
N ILE A 147 -3.45 15.57 1.97
CA ILE A 147 -4.20 16.83 1.78
C ILE A 147 -3.88 17.82 2.90
N LYS A 148 -3.89 17.36 4.15
CA LYS A 148 -3.57 18.20 5.31
C LYS A 148 -2.17 18.78 5.24
N ILE A 149 -1.18 17.96 4.88
CA ILE A 149 0.23 18.39 4.72
C ILE A 149 0.35 19.42 3.58
N SER A 150 -0.29 19.14 2.43
CA SER A 150 -0.25 20.05 1.28
C SER A 150 -0.88 21.39 1.57
N ASN A 151 -2.00 21.44 2.30
CA ASN A 151 -2.65 22.70 2.66
C ASN A 151 -1.80 23.53 3.64
N HIS A 152 -1.15 22.90 4.63
CA HIS A 152 -0.25 23.61 5.53
C HIS A 152 0.96 24.23 4.81
N ALA A 153 1.49 23.58 3.78
CA ALA A 153 2.62 24.10 3.00
C ALA A 153 2.25 25.38 2.21
N VAL A 154 1.00 25.50 1.77
CA VAL A 154 0.53 26.68 1.00
C VAL A 154 0.34 27.92 1.89
N TYR A 155 0.11 27.76 3.20
CA TYR A 155 -0.09 28.89 4.12
C TYR A 155 1.19 29.40 4.77
N THR A 156 2.35 28.80 4.49
CA THR A 156 3.65 29.17 5.06
C THR A 156 4.58 29.84 4.04
N GLU A 157 4.18 29.98 2.80
CA GLU A 157 4.83 30.83 1.77
C GLU A 157 4.14 32.21 1.71
#